data_f975698a9342a04385f119edb855dd63
#
_entry.id   f975698a9342a04385f119edb855dd63
#
_cell.length_a   1.000
_cell.length_b   1.000
_cell.length_c   1.000
_cell.angle_alpha   90.00
_cell.angle_beta   90.00
_cell.angle_gamma   90.00
#
_symmetry.space_group_name_H-M   'P 1'
#
loop_
_entity.id
_entity.type
_entity.pdbx_description
1 polymer ?
#
loop_
_entity_poly.entity_id
_entity_poly.type
_entity_poly.pdbx_seq_one_letter_code
_entity_poly.pdbx_strand_id
1 'polypeptide(L)'
;MTRRMIISIVVVACFSRVPVARGQDASAWDGQFHAAARLIAGAAGQTADTKWLRAGIEIRLDPGWKTYWRYPGDSGVPPTFDFAGSENVQSITALWPAPERFADGAGGQSIGYLGDVVLPLRVVPKDASMPSLLRVKLGYAVCGNLCVPAQAQLDLTLSAKAGAEESMLVAAEDRVPRPIQLGSHDQAGHRLSVQSVHREIDGAHERVVVEVAAPEGEPVDLFAEGPTADWALPLPEPTKPANSAPGLRRFIFDLDGLPPGAKADGAMLRLTAISPTDAIEVEARLD
;
A
#
# COMPACT_ATOMS: atom_id res chain seq x y z
N MET A 1 -62.73 19.40 63.23
CA MET A 1 -62.46 18.39 62.21
C MET A 1 -61.48 19.00 61.14
N THR A 2 -60.23 18.84 61.30
CA THR A 2 -59.21 19.45 60.42
C THR A 2 -58.58 18.35 59.54
N ARG A 3 -58.91 18.38 58.24
CA ARG A 3 -58.43 17.40 57.20
C ARG A 3 -57.06 17.80 56.72
N ARG A 4 -55.99 17.04 57.06
CA ARG A 4 -54.68 17.23 56.58
C ARG A 4 -54.55 16.62 55.17
N MET A 5 -54.22 17.45 54.18
CA MET A 5 -53.95 17.07 52.80
C MET A 5 -52.46 16.72 52.68
N ILE A 6 -52.18 15.47 52.39
CA ILE A 6 -50.81 14.98 52.13
C ILE A 6 -50.54 15.16 50.65
N ILE A 7 -49.59 16.04 50.30
CA ILE A 7 -49.11 16.23 48.94
C ILE A 7 -47.96 15.27 48.75
N SER A 8 -48.11 14.21 47.91
CA SER A 8 -47.07 13.33 47.49
C SER A 8 -46.30 13.96 46.31
N ILE A 9 -45.04 14.30 46.55
CA ILE A 9 -44.11 14.78 45.50
C ILE A 9 -43.52 13.54 44.80
N VAL A 10 -43.89 13.32 43.53
CA VAL A 10 -43.30 12.31 42.68
C VAL A 10 -42.05 12.93 42.03
N VAL A 11 -40.88 12.51 42.48
CA VAL A 11 -39.59 12.88 41.83
C VAL A 11 -39.38 11.98 40.61
N VAL A 12 -39.61 12.52 39.42
CA VAL A 12 -39.25 11.85 38.15
C VAL A 12 -37.77 12.03 37.90
N ALA A 13 -36.98 11.01 38.17
CA ALA A 13 -35.57 10.98 37.82
C ALA A 13 -35.42 10.80 36.29
N CYS A 14 -35.15 11.90 35.56
CA CYS A 14 -34.74 11.85 34.17
C CYS A 14 -33.33 11.27 34.09
N PHE A 15 -33.21 9.98 33.78
CA PHE A 15 -31.95 9.39 33.37
C PHE A 15 -31.62 9.90 31.95
N SER A 16 -30.80 10.92 31.87
CA SER A 16 -30.16 11.34 30.62
C SER A 16 -29.23 10.21 30.12
N ARG A 17 -29.69 9.46 29.14
CA ARG A 17 -28.79 8.52 28.41
C ARG A 17 -27.79 9.38 27.65
N VAL A 18 -26.58 9.44 28.16
CA VAL A 18 -25.44 9.94 27.39
C VAL A 18 -25.30 8.99 26.20
N PRO A 19 -25.39 9.46 24.94
CA PRO A 19 -25.14 8.62 23.82
C PRO A 19 -23.66 8.20 23.90
N VAL A 20 -23.43 6.90 24.04
CA VAL A 20 -22.08 6.33 23.83
C VAL A 20 -21.77 6.62 22.37
N ALA A 21 -20.82 7.50 22.13
CA ALA A 21 -20.30 7.74 20.78
C ALA A 21 -19.78 6.40 20.27
N ARG A 22 -20.52 5.79 19.34
CA ARG A 22 -19.99 4.67 18.56
C ARG A 22 -18.83 5.24 17.79
N GLY A 23 -17.64 4.67 17.97
CA GLY A 23 -16.50 4.98 17.12
C GLY A 23 -16.96 4.87 15.66
N GLN A 24 -16.66 5.86 14.86
CA GLN A 24 -16.92 5.81 13.43
C GLN A 24 -15.95 4.82 12.83
N ASP A 25 -16.43 3.87 12.02
CA ASP A 25 -15.59 2.88 11.34
C ASP A 25 -14.88 3.48 10.12
N ALA A 26 -15.29 4.68 9.70
CA ALA A 26 -14.68 5.44 8.62
C ALA A 26 -14.80 6.95 8.86
N SER A 27 -13.87 7.73 8.33
CA SER A 27 -13.97 9.19 8.27
C SER A 27 -14.98 9.63 7.21
N ALA A 28 -15.30 10.92 7.19
CA ALA A 28 -15.94 11.52 6.03
C ALA A 28 -15.04 11.40 4.81
N TRP A 29 -15.63 11.41 3.61
CA TRP A 29 -14.93 11.55 2.36
C TRP A 29 -14.41 12.98 2.20
N ASP A 30 -13.15 13.12 1.83
CA ASP A 30 -12.57 14.38 1.35
C ASP A 30 -12.17 14.17 -0.11
N GLY A 31 -12.76 14.94 -1.02
CA GLY A 31 -12.63 14.71 -2.44
C GLY A 31 -12.44 15.98 -3.24
N GLN A 32 -11.60 15.86 -4.25
CA GLN A 32 -11.33 16.91 -5.24
C GLN A 32 -11.22 16.29 -6.62
N PHE A 33 -11.75 17.01 -7.64
CA PHE A 33 -11.73 16.60 -9.02
C PHE A 33 -12.39 15.23 -9.24
N HIS A 34 -11.62 14.22 -9.67
CA HIS A 34 -12.09 12.88 -10.05
C HIS A 34 -11.75 11.82 -9.01
N ALA A 35 -11.46 12.25 -7.78
CA ALA A 35 -11.10 11.36 -6.69
C ALA A 35 -11.63 11.85 -5.35
N ALA A 36 -11.84 10.90 -4.45
CA ALA A 36 -12.10 11.16 -3.04
C ALA A 36 -11.35 10.15 -2.19
N ALA A 37 -10.90 10.56 -1.00
CA ALA A 37 -10.26 9.68 -0.06
C ALA A 37 -10.98 9.69 1.29
N ARG A 38 -10.87 8.60 2.06
CA ARG A 38 -11.28 8.52 3.46
C ARG A 38 -10.38 7.58 4.24
N LEU A 39 -10.36 7.73 5.55
CA LEU A 39 -9.80 6.73 6.46
C LEU A 39 -10.88 5.70 6.80
N ILE A 40 -10.46 4.44 6.89
CA ILE A 40 -11.27 3.32 7.37
C ILE A 40 -10.54 2.61 8.50
N ALA A 41 -11.29 2.06 9.47
CA ALA A 41 -10.76 1.36 10.62
C ALA A 41 -11.15 -0.12 10.60
N GLY A 42 -10.26 -0.96 11.11
CA GLY A 42 -10.48 -2.39 11.28
C GLY A 42 -10.08 -2.89 12.66
N ALA A 43 -10.12 -4.20 12.85
CA ALA A 43 -9.74 -4.86 14.08
C ALA A 43 -8.24 -4.70 14.37
N ALA A 44 -7.87 -4.89 15.65
CA ALA A 44 -6.46 -4.99 16.00
C ALA A 44 -5.83 -6.26 15.39
N GLY A 45 -4.61 -6.10 14.87
CA GLY A 45 -3.75 -7.20 14.46
C GLY A 45 -2.60 -7.39 15.46
N GLN A 46 -1.93 -8.52 15.40
CA GLN A 46 -0.74 -8.77 16.20
C GLN A 46 0.23 -9.73 15.52
N THR A 47 1.52 -9.54 15.80
CA THR A 47 2.58 -10.56 15.67
C THR A 47 2.96 -11.07 17.06
N ALA A 48 3.99 -11.92 17.15
CA ALA A 48 4.51 -12.36 18.45
C ALA A 48 4.88 -11.19 19.38
N ASP A 49 5.45 -10.11 18.80
CA ASP A 49 6.09 -9.04 19.56
C ASP A 49 5.37 -7.67 19.45
N THR A 50 4.45 -7.50 18.50
CA THR A 50 3.85 -6.19 18.23
C THR A 50 2.35 -6.31 18.00
N LYS A 51 1.60 -5.42 18.67
CA LYS A 51 0.16 -5.22 18.41
C LYS A 51 0.01 -3.92 17.62
N TRP A 52 -0.87 -3.93 16.63
CA TRP A 52 -1.22 -2.73 15.86
C TRP A 52 -2.72 -2.62 15.66
N LEU A 53 -3.18 -1.41 15.40
CA LEU A 53 -4.53 -1.15 14.94
C LEU A 53 -4.52 -1.19 13.40
N ARG A 54 -5.45 -1.93 12.82
CA ARG A 54 -5.66 -1.97 11.38
C ARG A 54 -6.42 -0.73 10.96
N ALA A 55 -5.93 -0.04 9.95
CA ALA A 55 -6.58 1.07 9.31
C ALA A 55 -6.28 1.03 7.80
N GLY A 56 -6.88 1.93 7.04
CA GLY A 56 -6.56 2.10 5.63
C GLY A 56 -6.95 3.48 5.11
N ILE A 57 -6.30 3.87 4.03
CA ILE A 57 -6.72 5.00 3.20
C ILE A 57 -7.44 4.41 2.00
N GLU A 58 -8.74 4.62 1.91
CA GLU A 58 -9.53 4.28 0.73
C GLU A 58 -9.53 5.47 -0.21
N ILE A 59 -9.07 5.26 -1.44
CA ILE A 59 -9.11 6.23 -2.54
C ILE A 59 -10.12 5.71 -3.55
N ARG A 60 -11.17 6.48 -3.79
CA ARG A 60 -12.17 6.23 -4.82
C ARG A 60 -11.87 7.12 -6.02
N LEU A 61 -11.94 6.55 -7.20
CA LEU A 61 -11.69 7.22 -8.47
C LEU A 61 -12.91 7.17 -9.37
N ASP A 62 -13.11 8.22 -10.17
CA ASP A 62 -14.10 8.17 -11.24
C ASP A 62 -13.74 7.08 -12.28
N PRO A 63 -14.73 6.51 -12.99
CA PRO A 63 -14.46 5.50 -14.00
C PRO A 63 -13.42 5.94 -15.04
N GLY A 64 -12.42 5.08 -15.27
CA GLY A 64 -11.32 5.35 -16.21
C GLY A 64 -10.18 6.20 -15.64
N TRP A 65 -10.30 6.67 -14.39
CA TRP A 65 -9.21 7.34 -13.71
C TRP A 65 -8.32 6.34 -12.97
N LYS A 66 -7.07 6.75 -12.73
CA LYS A 66 -6.00 5.95 -12.12
C LYS A 66 -5.17 6.78 -11.16
N THR A 67 -4.52 6.13 -10.21
CA THR A 67 -3.55 6.76 -9.30
C THR A 67 -2.28 5.91 -9.24
N TYR A 68 -1.23 6.45 -8.62
CA TYR A 68 0.11 5.89 -8.69
C TYR A 68 0.46 5.04 -7.47
N TRP A 69 1.35 4.08 -7.71
CA TRP A 69 2.01 3.30 -6.67
C TRP A 69 3.16 4.10 -6.04
N ARG A 70 3.80 3.53 -4.99
CA ARG A 70 4.96 4.14 -4.32
C ARG A 70 6.14 4.39 -5.26
N TYR A 71 6.26 3.60 -6.32
CA TYR A 71 7.18 3.80 -7.43
C TYR A 71 6.37 3.92 -8.71
N PRO A 72 6.25 5.12 -9.28
CA PRO A 72 5.26 5.40 -10.33
C PRO A 72 5.71 4.98 -11.75
N GLY A 73 6.93 4.48 -11.94
CA GLY A 73 7.49 4.15 -13.25
C GLY A 73 8.05 5.37 -13.98
N ASP A 74 7.94 5.37 -15.32
CA ASP A 74 8.54 6.41 -16.17
C ASP A 74 7.94 7.81 -15.93
N SER A 75 6.70 7.84 -15.50
CA SER A 75 6.00 9.09 -15.23
C SER A 75 5.02 8.93 -14.07
N GLY A 76 4.74 10.03 -13.37
CA GLY A 76 3.76 10.05 -12.30
C GLY A 76 4.29 10.66 -11.00
N VAL A 77 3.38 10.79 -10.04
CA VAL A 77 3.69 11.33 -8.71
C VAL A 77 3.21 10.34 -7.66
N PRO A 78 4.12 9.73 -6.89
CA PRO A 78 3.72 8.79 -5.87
C PRO A 78 2.94 9.48 -4.75
N PRO A 79 2.01 8.78 -4.07
CA PRO A 79 1.32 9.31 -2.91
C PRO A 79 2.29 9.66 -1.78
N THR A 80 2.02 10.76 -1.10
CA THR A 80 2.75 11.22 0.09
C THR A 80 1.81 11.30 1.28
N PHE A 81 2.34 10.95 2.46
CA PHE A 81 1.57 10.93 3.70
C PHE A 81 2.27 11.79 4.76
N ASP A 82 1.55 12.76 5.31
CA ASP A 82 1.95 13.49 6.50
C ASP A 82 0.99 13.10 7.64
N PHE A 83 1.50 12.38 8.63
CA PHE A 83 0.76 11.93 9.80
C PHE A 83 0.95 12.84 11.02
N ALA A 84 1.50 14.02 10.85
CA ALA A 84 1.69 14.98 11.93
C ALA A 84 0.34 15.34 12.59
N GLY A 85 0.35 15.41 13.92
CA GLY A 85 -0.86 15.67 14.71
C GLY A 85 -1.68 14.43 15.06
N SER A 86 -1.27 13.23 14.67
CA SER A 86 -1.83 11.99 15.21
C SER A 86 -1.52 11.84 16.71
N GLU A 87 -2.48 11.29 17.47
CA GLU A 87 -2.38 11.17 18.92
C GLU A 87 -2.35 9.69 19.34
N ASN A 88 -1.58 9.36 20.37
CA ASN A 88 -1.35 7.98 20.84
C ASN A 88 -0.83 7.04 19.74
N VAL A 89 0.03 7.54 18.84
CA VAL A 89 0.63 6.77 17.75
C VAL A 89 2.14 6.74 17.94
N GLN A 90 2.72 5.54 17.96
CA GLN A 90 4.17 5.31 18.01
C GLN A 90 4.75 5.24 16.59
N SER A 91 4.13 4.44 15.71
CA SER A 91 4.55 4.30 14.31
C SER A 91 3.36 3.97 13.41
N ILE A 92 3.51 4.30 12.13
CA ILE A 92 2.56 3.97 11.08
C ILE A 92 3.36 3.38 9.92
N THR A 93 2.90 2.24 9.41
CA THR A 93 3.44 1.62 8.20
C THR A 93 2.34 1.54 7.17
N ALA A 94 2.52 2.20 6.03
CA ALA A 94 1.66 2.04 4.88
C ALA A 94 2.06 0.78 4.11
N LEU A 95 1.07 -0.05 3.79
CA LEU A 95 1.23 -1.23 2.96
C LEU A 95 0.72 -0.92 1.55
N TRP A 96 1.37 -1.55 0.57
CA TRP A 96 1.11 -1.25 -0.82
C TRP A 96 0.59 -2.50 -1.53
N PRO A 97 -0.70 -2.59 -1.85
CA PRO A 97 -1.22 -3.67 -2.67
C PRO A 97 -0.46 -3.77 -3.99
N ALA A 98 -0.42 -4.96 -4.57
CA ALA A 98 0.21 -5.19 -5.85
C ALA A 98 -0.33 -4.24 -6.92
N PRO A 99 0.53 -3.46 -7.59
CA PRO A 99 0.11 -2.50 -8.60
C PRO A 99 -0.09 -3.17 -9.97
N GLU A 100 -0.51 -2.36 -10.93
CA GLU A 100 -0.59 -2.71 -12.35
C GLU A 100 0.27 -1.74 -13.17
N ARG A 101 0.80 -2.24 -14.30
CA ARG A 101 1.50 -1.45 -15.31
C ARG A 101 0.48 -0.94 -16.34
N PHE A 102 0.55 0.32 -16.70
CA PHE A 102 -0.33 0.93 -17.70
C PHE A 102 0.38 2.01 -18.52
N ALA A 103 -0.07 2.21 -19.76
CA ALA A 103 0.44 3.30 -20.60
C ALA A 103 0.15 4.67 -19.97
N ASP A 104 1.15 5.56 -20.01
CA ASP A 104 1.05 6.93 -19.47
C ASP A 104 0.40 7.91 -20.44
N GLY A 105 0.25 7.51 -21.71
CA GLY A 105 -0.29 8.35 -22.78
C GLY A 105 0.75 9.22 -23.49
N ALA A 106 2.01 9.24 -23.02
CA ALA A 106 3.11 9.98 -23.63
C ALA A 106 4.15 9.06 -24.30
N GLY A 107 3.91 7.77 -24.33
CA GLY A 107 4.78 6.74 -24.91
C GLY A 107 5.57 5.94 -23.88
N GLY A 108 5.47 6.30 -22.60
CA GLY A 108 6.03 5.57 -21.46
C GLY A 108 4.97 4.73 -20.74
N GLN A 109 5.40 4.16 -19.60
CA GLN A 109 4.56 3.34 -18.74
C GLN A 109 4.61 3.82 -17.30
N SER A 110 3.46 3.78 -16.65
CA SER A 110 3.31 4.08 -15.23
C SER A 110 2.91 2.85 -14.45
N ILE A 111 3.16 2.90 -13.14
CA ILE A 111 2.80 1.85 -12.18
C ILE A 111 1.82 2.43 -11.18
N GLY A 112 0.70 1.74 -10.97
CA GLY A 112 -0.31 2.22 -10.03
C GLY A 112 -1.56 1.37 -9.98
N TYR A 113 -2.68 2.03 -9.81
CA TYR A 113 -3.98 1.38 -9.61
C TYR A 113 -5.00 1.93 -10.59
N LEU A 114 -5.68 1.03 -11.28
CA LEU A 114 -6.79 1.34 -12.18
C LEU A 114 -8.10 1.24 -11.40
N GLY A 115 -8.68 2.40 -11.05
CA GLY A 115 -9.88 2.48 -10.22
C GLY A 115 -9.59 2.56 -8.72
N ASP A 116 -10.58 2.19 -7.91
CA ASP A 116 -10.53 2.34 -6.45
C ASP A 116 -9.43 1.48 -5.83
N VAL A 117 -8.77 2.03 -4.80
CA VAL A 117 -7.74 1.32 -4.06
C VAL A 117 -7.85 1.60 -2.57
N VAL A 118 -7.53 0.60 -1.76
CA VAL A 118 -7.31 0.74 -0.32
C VAL A 118 -5.84 0.51 -0.04
N LEU A 119 -5.18 1.49 0.57
CA LEU A 119 -3.82 1.37 1.08
C LEU A 119 -3.90 1.03 2.57
N PRO A 120 -3.62 -0.24 2.97
CA PRO A 120 -3.71 -0.63 4.37
C PRO A 120 -2.64 0.06 5.21
N LEU A 121 -2.98 0.39 6.45
CA LEU A 121 -2.10 1.00 7.42
C LEU A 121 -2.00 0.11 8.67
N ARG A 122 -0.78 -0.14 9.14
CA ARG A 122 -0.51 -0.70 10.46
C ARG A 122 -0.13 0.43 11.41
N VAL A 123 -0.97 0.70 12.39
CA VAL A 123 -0.78 1.79 13.35
C VAL A 123 -0.42 1.18 14.70
N VAL A 124 0.81 1.38 15.17
CA VAL A 124 1.25 0.93 16.48
C VAL A 124 0.93 2.02 17.50
N PRO A 125 0.07 1.79 18.50
CA PRO A 125 -0.22 2.77 19.52
C PRO A 125 0.94 2.89 20.52
N LYS A 126 1.12 4.07 21.14
CA LYS A 126 2.01 4.25 22.30
C LYS A 126 1.47 3.54 23.53
N ASP A 127 0.17 3.62 23.74
CA ASP A 127 -0.58 2.93 24.79
C ASP A 127 -1.76 2.17 24.15
N ALA A 128 -1.68 0.85 24.17
CA ALA A 128 -2.68 -0.03 23.57
C ALA A 128 -4.03 -0.04 24.34
N SER A 129 -4.07 0.51 25.55
CA SER A 129 -5.30 0.64 26.34
C SER A 129 -6.14 1.86 25.98
N MET A 130 -5.57 2.80 25.22
CA MET A 130 -6.19 4.05 24.82
C MET A 130 -6.47 4.07 23.30
N PRO A 131 -7.54 4.75 22.87
CA PRO A 131 -7.79 5.01 21.45
C PRO A 131 -6.63 5.79 20.82
N SER A 132 -6.40 5.58 19.53
CA SER A 132 -5.46 6.37 18.74
C SER A 132 -6.22 7.27 17.78
N LEU A 133 -5.91 8.56 17.75
CA LEU A 133 -6.42 9.46 16.73
C LEU A 133 -5.42 9.51 15.57
N LEU A 134 -5.82 8.98 14.43
CA LEU A 134 -5.06 9.04 13.19
C LEU A 134 -5.45 10.29 12.42
N ARG A 135 -4.48 11.14 12.10
CA ARG A 135 -4.62 12.26 11.17
C ARG A 135 -3.67 12.07 10.01
N VAL A 136 -4.13 12.32 8.79
CA VAL A 136 -3.27 12.26 7.61
C VAL A 136 -3.60 13.39 6.65
N LYS A 137 -2.54 14.04 6.15
CA LYS A 137 -2.60 14.84 4.94
C LYS A 137 -2.05 13.98 3.82
N LEU A 138 -2.92 13.61 2.91
CA LEU A 138 -2.61 12.81 1.73
C LEU A 138 -2.39 13.76 0.55
N GLY A 139 -1.20 13.69 -0.06
CA GLY A 139 -0.94 14.26 -1.38
C GLY A 139 -0.84 13.13 -2.39
N TYR A 140 -1.55 13.21 -3.51
CA TYR A 140 -1.52 12.18 -4.56
C TYR A 140 -1.84 12.78 -5.92
N ALA A 141 -1.65 12.02 -6.97
CA ALA A 141 -2.06 12.44 -8.31
C ALA A 141 -3.06 11.45 -8.88
N VAL A 142 -4.01 11.96 -9.66
CA VAL A 142 -4.98 11.15 -10.38
C VAL A 142 -4.94 11.49 -11.86
N CYS A 143 -5.02 10.49 -12.71
CA CYS A 143 -4.84 10.62 -14.14
C CYS A 143 -5.96 9.93 -14.91
N GLY A 144 -6.56 10.68 -15.81
CA GLY A 144 -7.37 10.20 -16.92
C GLY A 144 -6.68 10.57 -18.24
N ASN A 145 -7.27 11.48 -19.00
CA ASN A 145 -6.62 12.10 -20.14
C ASN A 145 -5.62 13.21 -19.74
N LEU A 146 -5.72 13.68 -18.52
CA LEU A 146 -4.84 14.67 -17.90
C LEU A 146 -4.54 14.23 -16.48
N CYS A 147 -3.30 14.44 -16.02
CA CYS A 147 -2.92 14.21 -14.63
C CYS A 147 -3.11 15.46 -13.80
N VAL A 148 -3.80 15.34 -12.70
CA VAL A 148 -4.06 16.43 -11.76
C VAL A 148 -3.61 16.06 -10.35
N PRO A 149 -2.94 16.98 -9.64
CA PRO A 149 -2.65 16.78 -8.22
C PRO A 149 -3.93 16.85 -7.40
N ALA A 150 -4.06 15.99 -6.41
CA ALA A 150 -5.14 15.97 -5.45
C ALA A 150 -4.59 15.94 -4.03
N GLN A 151 -5.37 16.43 -3.06
CA GLN A 151 -5.03 16.40 -1.63
C GLN A 151 -6.28 16.04 -0.84
N ALA A 152 -6.07 15.36 0.30
CA ALA A 152 -7.11 15.11 1.27
C ALA A 152 -6.58 15.28 2.69
N GLN A 153 -7.44 15.77 3.60
CA GLN A 153 -7.17 15.88 5.02
C GLN A 153 -8.20 15.03 5.78
N LEU A 154 -7.69 14.00 6.42
CA LEU A 154 -8.53 12.95 6.99
C LEU A 154 -8.17 12.75 8.47
N ASP A 155 -9.18 12.50 9.30
CA ASP A 155 -8.97 12.11 10.68
C ASP A 155 -9.97 11.01 11.08
N LEU A 156 -9.50 10.07 11.90
CA LEU A 156 -10.30 8.96 12.40
C LEU A 156 -9.77 8.45 13.73
N THR A 157 -10.66 8.25 14.70
CA THR A 157 -10.30 7.59 15.96
C THR A 157 -10.35 6.08 15.76
N LEU A 158 -9.20 5.43 15.93
CA LEU A 158 -9.05 3.99 15.82
C LEU A 158 -9.30 3.30 17.17
N SER A 159 -9.95 2.15 17.11
CA SER A 159 -10.16 1.26 18.25
C SER A 159 -9.76 -0.18 17.86
N ALA A 160 -9.59 -1.06 18.87
CA ALA A 160 -9.22 -2.45 18.63
C ALA A 160 -10.36 -3.33 18.08
N LYS A 161 -11.54 -2.76 17.83
CA LYS A 161 -12.73 -3.49 17.39
C LYS A 161 -12.80 -3.54 15.86
N ALA A 162 -13.28 -4.68 15.34
CA ALA A 162 -13.62 -4.78 13.93
C ALA A 162 -14.76 -3.80 13.59
N GLY A 163 -14.56 -3.08 12.50
CA GLY A 163 -15.53 -2.16 11.93
C GLY A 163 -16.28 -2.75 10.74
N ALA A 164 -17.18 -1.95 10.16
CA ALA A 164 -17.90 -2.34 8.95
C ALA A 164 -16.99 -2.57 7.72
N GLU A 165 -15.82 -1.93 7.71
CA GLU A 165 -14.86 -1.95 6.60
C GLU A 165 -13.77 -3.04 6.76
N GLU A 166 -13.86 -3.92 7.77
CA GLU A 166 -12.86 -4.95 8.07
C GLU A 166 -12.60 -5.86 6.86
N SER A 167 -13.63 -6.31 6.17
CA SER A 167 -13.48 -7.20 5.00
C SER A 167 -12.74 -6.54 3.85
N MET A 168 -12.93 -5.23 3.67
CA MET A 168 -12.22 -4.45 2.64
C MET A 168 -10.74 -4.31 2.98
N LEU A 169 -10.42 -4.07 4.25
CA LEU A 169 -9.04 -3.98 4.73
C LEU A 169 -8.30 -5.31 4.60
N VAL A 170 -8.94 -6.42 4.98
CA VAL A 170 -8.36 -7.76 4.83
C VAL A 170 -8.11 -8.05 3.35
N ALA A 171 -9.08 -7.82 2.47
CA ALA A 171 -8.91 -8.03 1.03
C ALA A 171 -7.78 -7.17 0.43
N ALA A 172 -7.58 -5.94 0.94
CA ALA A 172 -6.47 -5.09 0.51
C ALA A 172 -5.13 -5.58 1.05
N GLU A 173 -5.06 -6.05 2.30
CA GLU A 173 -3.86 -6.67 2.88
C GLU A 173 -3.45 -7.95 2.14
N ASP A 174 -4.40 -8.78 1.72
CA ASP A 174 -4.14 -10.00 0.95
C ASP A 174 -3.52 -9.72 -0.42
N ARG A 175 -3.69 -8.52 -0.95
CA ARG A 175 -3.07 -8.07 -2.21
C ARG A 175 -1.68 -7.47 -2.03
N VAL A 176 -1.20 -7.27 -0.81
CA VAL A 176 0.15 -6.75 -0.56
C VAL A 176 1.17 -7.83 -0.89
N PRO A 177 2.18 -7.54 -1.74
CA PRO A 177 3.24 -8.50 -2.03
C PRO A 177 3.91 -9.02 -0.76
N ARG A 178 4.06 -10.33 -0.68
CA ARG A 178 4.64 -10.98 0.50
C ARG A 178 6.16 -10.96 0.44
N PRO A 179 6.86 -10.54 1.51
CA PRO A 179 8.30 -10.56 1.54
C PRO A 179 8.81 -12.01 1.59
N ILE A 180 9.68 -12.38 0.66
CA ILE A 180 10.36 -13.67 0.61
C ILE A 180 11.85 -13.48 0.36
N GLN A 181 12.64 -14.52 0.58
CA GLN A 181 14.08 -14.49 0.31
C GLN A 181 14.39 -14.81 -1.15
N LEU A 182 15.45 -14.21 -1.69
CA LEU A 182 15.99 -14.55 -3.00
C LEU A 182 16.32 -16.05 -3.09
N GLY A 183 15.94 -16.69 -4.18
CA GLY A 183 16.19 -18.12 -4.43
C GLY A 183 15.31 -19.07 -3.58
N SER A 184 14.40 -18.55 -2.76
CA SER A 184 13.50 -19.42 -2.00
C SER A 184 12.52 -20.12 -2.93
N HIS A 185 12.52 -21.45 -2.88
CA HIS A 185 11.51 -22.29 -3.53
C HIS A 185 10.41 -22.61 -2.53
N ASP A 186 9.20 -22.49 -2.93
CA ASP A 186 7.91 -22.99 -2.39
C ASP A 186 7.92 -23.58 -0.93
N GLN A 187 8.44 -22.85 0.04
CA GLN A 187 8.31 -23.24 1.45
C GLN A 187 7.02 -22.74 2.12
N ALA A 188 6.24 -21.89 1.44
CA ALA A 188 5.05 -21.26 2.00
C ALA A 188 3.84 -21.22 1.03
N GLY A 189 3.82 -22.05 0.00
CA GLY A 189 2.74 -22.06 -1.00
C GLY A 189 2.81 -20.92 -2.00
N HIS A 190 3.97 -20.28 -2.16
CA HIS A 190 4.19 -19.28 -3.19
C HIS A 190 4.35 -19.93 -4.56
N ARG A 191 3.69 -19.36 -5.55
CA ARG A 191 3.78 -19.80 -6.95
C ARG A 191 4.85 -19.04 -7.73
N LEU A 192 5.29 -17.89 -7.20
CA LEU A 192 6.36 -17.06 -7.72
C LEU A 192 7.62 -17.19 -6.87
N SER A 193 8.79 -17.07 -7.50
CA SER A 193 10.08 -16.99 -6.82
C SER A 193 11.08 -16.24 -7.70
N VAL A 194 11.77 -15.24 -7.15
CA VAL A 194 12.93 -14.62 -7.80
C VAL A 194 14.11 -15.54 -7.59
N GLN A 195 14.62 -16.16 -8.68
CA GLN A 195 15.66 -17.17 -8.63
C GLN A 195 17.06 -16.56 -8.61
N SER A 196 17.29 -15.55 -9.45
CA SER A 196 18.59 -14.89 -9.57
C SER A 196 18.43 -13.42 -9.93
N VAL A 197 19.41 -12.65 -9.47
CA VAL A 197 19.60 -11.23 -9.83
C VAL A 197 21.09 -11.05 -10.08
N HIS A 198 21.48 -10.61 -11.25
CA HIS A 198 22.88 -10.38 -11.58
C HIS A 198 23.04 -9.26 -12.60
N ARG A 199 24.25 -8.70 -12.65
CA ARG A 199 24.59 -7.69 -13.66
C ARG A 199 25.17 -8.35 -14.90
N GLU A 200 24.85 -7.79 -16.04
CA GLU A 200 25.48 -8.08 -17.32
C GLU A 200 26.01 -6.79 -17.93
N ILE A 201 27.15 -6.89 -18.59
CA ILE A 201 27.74 -5.79 -19.39
C ILE A 201 27.45 -6.10 -20.85
N ASP A 202 26.71 -5.20 -21.50
CA ASP A 202 26.42 -5.28 -22.93
C ASP A 202 27.00 -4.03 -23.62
N GLY A 203 28.22 -4.20 -24.16
CA GLY A 203 28.96 -3.07 -24.72
C GLY A 203 29.38 -2.05 -23.67
N ALA A 204 28.82 -0.86 -23.70
CA ALA A 204 29.05 0.22 -22.73
C ALA A 204 27.98 0.34 -21.67
N HIS A 205 26.93 -0.50 -21.72
CA HIS A 205 25.77 -0.43 -20.84
C HIS A 205 25.82 -1.53 -19.79
N GLU A 206 25.60 -1.15 -18.54
CA GLU A 206 25.35 -2.09 -17.46
C GLU A 206 23.85 -2.31 -17.33
N ARG A 207 23.45 -3.57 -17.23
CA ARG A 207 22.06 -3.93 -17.05
C ARG A 207 21.89 -5.00 -15.97
N VAL A 208 20.73 -5.04 -15.39
CA VAL A 208 20.32 -6.06 -14.42
C VAL A 208 19.46 -7.09 -15.12
N VAL A 209 19.77 -8.34 -14.86
CA VAL A 209 18.99 -9.49 -15.29
C VAL A 209 18.38 -10.14 -14.08
N VAL A 210 17.06 -10.35 -14.15
CA VAL A 210 16.28 -10.99 -13.10
C VAL A 210 15.57 -12.21 -13.67
N GLU A 211 15.72 -13.35 -13.02
CA GLU A 211 15.02 -14.57 -13.38
C GLU A 211 13.94 -14.88 -12.33
N VAL A 212 12.72 -15.02 -12.80
CA VAL A 212 11.54 -15.31 -11.97
C VAL A 212 10.95 -16.65 -12.39
N ALA A 213 10.88 -17.59 -11.45
CA ALA A 213 10.11 -18.82 -11.63
C ALA A 213 8.63 -18.55 -11.37
N ALA A 214 7.80 -19.08 -12.25
CA ALA A 214 6.34 -18.98 -12.20
C ALA A 214 5.71 -20.23 -12.82
N PRO A 215 4.44 -20.52 -12.54
CA PRO A 215 3.71 -21.58 -13.24
C PRO A 215 3.74 -21.37 -14.76
N GLU A 216 3.79 -22.48 -15.50
CA GLU A 216 3.82 -22.41 -16.94
C GLU A 216 2.56 -21.75 -17.50
N GLY A 217 2.74 -20.82 -18.47
CA GLY A 217 1.64 -20.07 -19.07
C GLY A 217 1.11 -18.90 -18.23
N GLU A 218 1.47 -18.79 -16.96
CA GLU A 218 1.05 -17.67 -16.12
C GLU A 218 1.82 -16.40 -16.49
N PRO A 219 1.14 -15.26 -16.75
CA PRO A 219 1.80 -13.99 -16.99
C PRO A 219 2.43 -13.48 -15.70
N VAL A 220 3.61 -12.90 -15.82
CA VAL A 220 4.33 -12.28 -14.70
C VAL A 220 4.74 -10.89 -15.11
N ASP A 221 4.57 -9.93 -14.21
CA ASP A 221 5.18 -8.60 -14.28
C ASP A 221 6.22 -8.44 -13.17
N LEU A 222 7.21 -7.59 -13.40
CA LEU A 222 8.28 -7.31 -12.46
C LEU A 222 8.49 -5.81 -12.35
N PHE A 223 8.63 -5.34 -11.11
CA PHE A 223 8.98 -3.96 -10.77
C PHE A 223 10.27 -3.96 -9.97
N ALA A 224 11.14 -2.99 -10.25
CA ALA A 224 12.41 -2.82 -9.57
C ALA A 224 12.49 -1.43 -8.96
N GLU A 225 12.85 -1.37 -7.68
CA GLU A 225 13.07 -0.13 -6.93
C GLU A 225 14.53 -0.13 -6.43
N GLY A 226 15.18 1.02 -6.50
CA GLY A 226 16.50 1.21 -5.92
C GLY A 226 16.46 1.43 -4.40
N PRO A 227 17.63 1.59 -3.76
CA PRO A 227 17.74 1.79 -2.31
C PRO A 227 17.02 3.03 -1.79
N THR A 228 16.86 4.06 -2.62
CA THR A 228 16.18 5.31 -2.29
C THR A 228 15.23 5.72 -3.42
N ALA A 229 14.28 6.61 -3.11
CA ALA A 229 13.32 7.11 -4.08
C ALA A 229 13.94 7.90 -5.26
N ASP A 230 15.19 8.34 -5.11
CA ASP A 230 15.92 9.06 -6.17
C ASP A 230 16.47 8.15 -7.27
N TRP A 231 16.39 6.83 -7.08
CA TRP A 231 16.74 5.88 -8.12
C TRP A 231 15.59 5.75 -9.12
N ALA A 232 15.76 6.36 -10.29
CA ALA A 232 14.80 6.30 -11.37
C ALA A 232 15.13 5.14 -12.33
N LEU A 233 15.04 3.91 -11.82
CA LEU A 233 15.37 2.72 -12.62
C LEU A 233 14.34 2.54 -13.73
N PRO A 234 14.77 2.20 -14.97
CA PRO A 234 13.86 1.82 -16.03
C PRO A 234 13.02 0.61 -15.65
N LEU A 235 11.82 0.51 -16.23
CA LEU A 235 10.95 -0.63 -15.98
C LEU A 235 11.58 -1.93 -16.53
N PRO A 236 11.60 -3.01 -15.73
CA PRO A 236 12.04 -4.31 -16.21
C PRO A 236 11.21 -4.79 -17.40
N GLU A 237 11.88 -5.16 -18.49
CA GLU A 237 11.23 -5.66 -19.69
C GLU A 237 11.41 -7.17 -19.83
N PRO A 238 10.33 -7.92 -20.14
CA PRO A 238 10.44 -9.36 -20.33
C PRO A 238 11.23 -9.71 -21.59
N THR A 239 12.13 -10.68 -21.46
CA THR A 239 12.90 -11.20 -22.59
C THR A 239 12.68 -12.70 -22.75
N LYS A 240 12.85 -13.20 -23.96
CA LYS A 240 12.77 -14.63 -24.27
C LYS A 240 14.15 -15.14 -24.67
N PRO A 241 14.98 -15.65 -23.74
CA PRO A 241 16.21 -16.32 -24.10
C PRO A 241 15.91 -17.57 -24.94
N ALA A 242 16.79 -17.89 -25.89
CA ALA A 242 16.59 -19.01 -26.83
C ALA A 242 16.44 -20.39 -26.15
N ASN A 243 16.89 -20.53 -24.89
CA ASN A 243 16.93 -21.78 -24.12
C ASN A 243 16.30 -21.63 -22.72
N SER A 244 15.24 -20.85 -22.56
CA SER A 244 14.57 -20.72 -21.25
C SER A 244 13.96 -22.04 -20.80
N ALA A 245 14.22 -22.41 -19.56
CA ALA A 245 13.51 -23.51 -18.93
C ALA A 245 12.00 -23.20 -18.85
N PRO A 246 11.13 -24.19 -19.03
CA PRO A 246 9.70 -24.01 -18.81
C PRO A 246 9.45 -23.42 -17.41
N GLY A 247 8.56 -22.43 -17.32
CA GLY A 247 8.25 -21.77 -16.06
C GLY A 247 9.22 -20.68 -15.62
N LEU A 248 10.35 -20.46 -16.33
CA LEU A 248 11.27 -19.37 -16.05
C LEU A 248 10.96 -18.13 -16.91
N ARG A 249 10.87 -16.97 -16.29
CA ARG A 249 10.70 -15.65 -16.94
C ARG A 249 11.96 -14.85 -16.70
N ARG A 250 12.51 -14.25 -17.75
CA ARG A 250 13.68 -13.38 -17.67
C ARG A 250 13.26 -11.95 -17.94
N PHE A 251 13.69 -11.04 -17.05
CA PHE A 251 13.49 -9.60 -17.17
C PHE A 251 14.84 -8.91 -17.23
N ILE A 252 14.91 -7.80 -17.96
CA ILE A 252 16.14 -7.01 -18.09
C ILE A 252 15.76 -5.54 -17.95
N PHE A 253 16.61 -4.77 -17.28
CA PHE A 253 16.55 -3.32 -17.26
C PHE A 253 17.97 -2.73 -17.16
N ASP A 254 18.16 -1.56 -17.73
CA ASP A 254 19.45 -0.87 -17.69
C ASP A 254 19.67 -0.21 -16.32
N LEU A 255 20.93 -0.09 -15.89
CA LEU A 255 21.30 0.62 -14.67
C LEU A 255 21.44 2.14 -14.94
N ASP A 256 20.43 2.69 -15.62
CA ASP A 256 20.29 4.12 -15.85
C ASP A 256 19.45 4.78 -14.75
N GLY A 257 19.55 6.11 -14.60
CA GLY A 257 18.74 6.86 -13.64
C GLY A 257 19.22 6.74 -12.19
N LEU A 258 20.47 6.34 -11.96
CA LEU A 258 21.07 6.39 -10.64
C LEU A 258 21.29 7.86 -10.20
N PRO A 259 21.04 8.21 -8.93
CA PRO A 259 21.33 9.55 -8.44
C PRO A 259 22.82 9.85 -8.48
N PRO A 260 23.22 11.13 -8.61
CA PRO A 260 24.64 11.52 -8.70
C PRO A 260 25.48 10.97 -7.54
N GLY A 261 26.56 10.23 -7.88
CA GLY A 261 27.46 9.63 -6.92
C GLY A 261 27.00 8.29 -6.34
N ALA A 262 25.82 7.81 -6.68
CA ALA A 262 25.39 6.47 -6.33
C ALA A 262 26.22 5.41 -7.08
N LYS A 263 26.39 4.27 -6.43
CA LYS A 263 27.06 3.10 -7.02
C LYS A 263 26.08 1.95 -7.10
N ALA A 264 26.10 1.24 -8.20
CA ALA A 264 25.30 0.02 -8.36
C ALA A 264 25.85 -1.14 -7.52
N ASP A 265 27.19 -1.19 -7.36
CA ASP A 265 27.85 -2.21 -6.54
C ASP A 265 27.34 -2.25 -5.12
N GLY A 266 26.81 -3.41 -4.72
CA GLY A 266 26.30 -3.65 -3.38
C GLY A 266 24.97 -2.96 -3.06
N ALA A 267 24.35 -2.30 -4.04
CA ALA A 267 23.05 -1.67 -3.86
C ALA A 267 21.97 -2.73 -3.55
N MET A 268 21.09 -2.43 -2.62
CA MET A 268 19.93 -3.27 -2.31
C MET A 268 18.75 -2.88 -3.20
N LEU A 269 18.41 -3.74 -4.13
CA LEU A 269 17.22 -3.59 -4.95
C LEU A 269 16.02 -4.24 -4.27
N ARG A 270 14.86 -3.64 -4.40
CA ARG A 270 13.59 -4.22 -4.05
C ARG A 270 12.86 -4.62 -5.32
N LEU A 271 12.62 -5.91 -5.46
CA LEU A 271 11.98 -6.51 -6.63
C LEU A 271 10.59 -6.99 -6.24
N THR A 272 9.57 -6.52 -6.95
CA THR A 272 8.19 -6.95 -6.77
C THR A 272 7.76 -7.71 -8.01
N ALA A 273 7.54 -9.02 -7.86
CA ALA A 273 7.02 -9.88 -8.92
C ALA A 273 5.55 -10.18 -8.68
N ILE A 274 4.75 -10.06 -9.74
CA ILE A 274 3.29 -10.14 -9.65
C ILE A 274 2.77 -11.07 -10.76
N SER A 275 1.84 -11.94 -10.37
CA SER A 275 1.00 -12.72 -11.28
C SER A 275 -0.48 -12.57 -10.90
N PRO A 276 -1.42 -13.08 -11.68
CA PRO A 276 -2.84 -13.03 -11.31
C PRO A 276 -3.18 -13.73 -9.99
N THR A 277 -2.33 -14.64 -9.52
CA THR A 277 -2.63 -15.51 -8.37
C THR A 277 -1.67 -15.33 -7.21
N ASP A 278 -0.56 -14.60 -7.39
CA ASP A 278 0.47 -14.40 -6.36
C ASP A 278 1.21 -13.08 -6.56
N ALA A 279 1.69 -12.49 -5.45
CA ALA A 279 2.54 -11.31 -5.45
C ALA A 279 3.60 -11.44 -4.36
N ILE A 280 4.86 -11.25 -4.74
CA ILE A 280 6.01 -11.38 -3.84
C ILE A 280 6.92 -10.15 -3.92
N GLU A 281 7.61 -9.87 -2.82
CA GLU A 281 8.63 -8.83 -2.74
C GLU A 281 9.94 -9.46 -2.24
N VAL A 282 11.05 -9.16 -2.93
CA VAL A 282 12.38 -9.70 -2.63
C VAL A 282 13.37 -8.56 -2.53
N GLU A 283 14.15 -8.53 -1.46
CA GLU A 283 15.34 -7.68 -1.39
C GLU A 283 16.54 -8.46 -1.94
N ALA A 284 17.20 -7.89 -2.94
CA ALA A 284 18.34 -8.49 -3.60
C ALA A 284 19.52 -7.51 -3.62
N ARG A 285 20.67 -7.98 -3.19
CA ARG A 285 21.92 -7.22 -3.32
C ARG A 285 22.44 -7.35 -4.76
N LEU A 286 22.82 -6.25 -5.33
CA LEU A 286 23.42 -6.19 -6.64
C LEU A 286 24.94 -6.31 -6.50
N ASP A 287 25.52 -7.37 -7.04
CA ASP A 287 26.96 -7.68 -6.96
C ASP A 287 27.69 -7.29 -8.25
#